data_4572cea5689d8234ea38b0d1a3366dab
#
_entry.id   4572cea5689d8234ea38b0d1a3366dab
#
_cell.length_a   1.000
_cell.length_b   1.000
_cell.length_c   1.000
_cell.angle_alpha   90.00
_cell.angle_beta   90.00
_cell.angle_gamma   90.00
#
_symmetry.space_group_name_H-M   'P 1'
#
loop_
_entity.id
_entity.type
_entity.pdbx_description
1 polymer ?
#
loop_
_entity_poly.entity_id
_entity_poly.type
_entity_poly.pdbx_seq_one_letter_code
_entity_poly.pdbx_strand_id
1 'polypeptide(L)'
;MTMLAAMAADQQTPALDLSMDPADLTAALVDIESVSDHETPIADAVEAALRAQPHLSVHRDGDTVVARTELGRDERVILAGHLDTVPLPTVAGALGTVPSVRRREGDRDVIYGRGTTDMKGGVAVQLVLAQQLREPTREVTYVFYDHEEVSSDASGLGRVMRNSPQLLEADFAVLLEPTNGTVEGGCNGTMRFRITTHGKASHSGRSWIGENAIHKQAELLGRLARYEPQTITVEGLDYREGLNAIRTGGGVAGNVIPDTAWTEINYRFAPDKTLEQAQQHVQEVFEGYEIEWQDLSPAARPGLDRPAAAQFVAAVGQEPMPKYGWTDVARFSESGVPAVNFGPGDALLAHTDDEHVFDDAVRACHRALASWLS
;
A
#
# COMPACT_ATOMS: atom_id res chain seq x y z
N MET A 1 -1.08 -26.09 -43.40
CA MET A 1 -1.86 -26.40 -42.19
C MET A 1 -0.99 -27.20 -41.27
N THR A 2 -0.33 -26.57 -40.33
CA THR A 2 0.44 -27.26 -39.30
C THR A 2 0.06 -26.62 -38.01
N MET A 3 -0.66 -27.37 -37.18
CA MET A 3 -1.12 -26.99 -35.85
C MET A 3 0.10 -26.78 -34.95
N LEU A 4 0.32 -25.53 -34.48
CA LEU A 4 1.06 -25.30 -33.24
C LEU A 4 0.04 -25.50 -32.10
N ALA A 5 0.03 -26.70 -31.52
CA ALA A 5 -0.51 -26.89 -30.19
C ALA A 5 0.47 -26.26 -29.21
N ALA A 6 0.12 -25.12 -28.66
CA ALA A 6 0.78 -24.60 -27.48
C ALA A 6 0.55 -25.59 -26.34
N MET A 7 1.59 -26.30 -25.94
CA MET A 7 1.62 -27.05 -24.67
C MET A 7 1.49 -26.01 -23.56
N ALA A 8 0.33 -25.91 -22.93
CA ALA A 8 0.21 -25.32 -21.61
C ALA A 8 1.10 -26.19 -20.71
N ALA A 9 2.25 -25.67 -20.32
CA ALA A 9 3.02 -26.27 -19.25
C ALA A 9 2.11 -26.24 -18.01
N ASP A 10 1.90 -27.42 -17.44
CA ASP A 10 1.27 -27.61 -16.15
C ASP A 10 2.19 -26.91 -15.13
N GLN A 11 1.99 -25.62 -14.91
CA GLN A 11 2.75 -24.84 -13.92
C GLN A 11 2.24 -25.31 -12.56
N GLN A 12 2.95 -26.25 -11.97
CA GLN A 12 2.70 -26.69 -10.61
C GLN A 12 2.74 -25.45 -9.70
N THR A 13 1.64 -25.18 -8.98
CA THR A 13 1.59 -24.13 -7.96
C THR A 13 2.80 -24.27 -7.03
N PRO A 14 3.62 -23.20 -6.85
CA PRO A 14 4.76 -23.26 -5.96
C PRO A 14 4.34 -23.67 -4.54
N ALA A 15 4.99 -24.67 -3.97
CA ALA A 15 4.68 -25.12 -2.62
C ALA A 15 5.41 -24.23 -1.59
N LEU A 16 4.65 -23.60 -0.69
CA LEU A 16 5.18 -22.82 0.43
C LEU A 16 5.24 -23.70 1.69
N ASP A 17 6.42 -23.81 2.31
CA ASP A 17 6.60 -24.47 3.61
C ASP A 17 6.53 -23.42 4.73
N LEU A 18 5.39 -23.34 5.40
CA LEU A 18 5.14 -22.37 6.49
C LEU A 18 5.92 -22.68 7.78
N SER A 19 6.65 -23.79 7.85
CA SER A 19 7.53 -24.13 8.97
C SER A 19 8.93 -23.51 8.86
N MET A 20 9.23 -22.86 7.73
CA MET A 20 10.50 -22.17 7.49
C MET A 20 10.67 -20.99 8.44
N ASP A 21 11.92 -20.55 8.60
CA ASP A 21 12.22 -19.23 9.17
C ASP A 21 11.52 -18.13 8.34
N PRO A 22 10.91 -17.11 8.96
CA PRO A 22 10.14 -16.10 8.21
C PRO A 22 10.99 -15.33 7.18
N ALA A 23 12.29 -15.16 7.39
CA ALA A 23 13.17 -14.57 6.38
C ALA A 23 13.40 -15.50 5.18
N ASP A 24 13.49 -16.82 5.42
CA ASP A 24 13.60 -17.79 4.32
C ASP A 24 12.30 -17.89 3.52
N LEU A 25 11.16 -17.83 4.20
CA LEU A 25 9.85 -17.77 3.55
C LEU A 25 9.67 -16.46 2.75
N THR A 26 10.22 -15.34 3.22
CA THR A 26 10.24 -14.08 2.45
C THR A 26 10.91 -14.28 1.09
N ALA A 27 12.10 -14.90 1.05
CA ALA A 27 12.78 -15.19 -0.21
C ALA A 27 11.95 -16.09 -1.12
N ALA A 28 11.33 -17.14 -0.57
CA ALA A 28 10.47 -18.05 -1.34
C ALA A 28 9.23 -17.32 -1.93
N LEU A 29 8.63 -16.39 -1.19
CA LEU A 29 7.53 -15.56 -1.69
C LEU A 29 7.97 -14.59 -2.78
N VAL A 30 9.15 -13.98 -2.63
CA VAL A 30 9.71 -13.08 -3.65
C VAL A 30 9.97 -13.84 -4.95
N ASP A 31 10.41 -15.09 -4.90
CA ASP A 31 10.68 -15.93 -6.06
C ASP A 31 9.39 -16.30 -6.84
N ILE A 32 8.21 -16.05 -6.28
CA ILE A 32 6.94 -16.08 -7.01
C ILE A 32 6.64 -14.64 -7.47
N GLU A 33 6.86 -14.34 -8.76
CA GLU A 33 6.52 -13.04 -9.33
C GLU A 33 5.02 -12.76 -9.18
N SER A 34 4.68 -11.55 -8.71
CA SER A 34 3.30 -11.12 -8.46
C SER A 34 3.11 -9.62 -8.69
N VAL A 35 3.61 -9.11 -9.82
CA VAL A 35 3.26 -7.76 -10.24
C VAL A 35 1.74 -7.64 -10.35
N SER A 36 1.17 -6.50 -9.95
CA SER A 36 -0.29 -6.26 -10.01
C SER A 36 -0.89 -6.73 -11.34
N ASP A 37 -2.08 -7.33 -11.31
CA ASP A 37 -2.76 -8.10 -12.37
C ASP A 37 -2.17 -9.52 -12.62
N HIS A 38 -1.15 -9.95 -11.88
CA HIS A 38 -0.51 -11.27 -12.04
C HIS A 38 -0.35 -12.05 -10.71
N GLU A 39 -1.24 -11.81 -9.74
CA GLU A 39 -1.14 -12.34 -8.36
C GLU A 39 -1.61 -13.79 -8.23
N THR A 40 -2.32 -14.34 -9.21
CA THR A 40 -2.92 -15.69 -9.11
C THR A 40 -1.92 -16.76 -8.65
N PRO A 41 -0.67 -16.84 -9.15
CA PRO A 41 0.27 -17.87 -8.71
C PRO A 41 0.64 -17.79 -7.23
N ILE A 42 0.88 -16.59 -6.69
CA ILE A 42 1.20 -16.40 -5.27
C ILE A 42 -0.04 -16.65 -4.40
N ALA A 43 -1.20 -16.19 -4.83
CA ALA A 43 -2.46 -16.39 -4.13
C ALA A 43 -2.83 -17.87 -4.04
N ASP A 44 -2.62 -18.66 -5.12
CA ASP A 44 -2.82 -20.10 -5.12
C ASP A 44 -1.85 -20.82 -4.17
N ALA A 45 -0.59 -20.40 -4.13
CA ALA A 45 0.41 -20.94 -3.21
C ALA A 45 0.05 -20.65 -1.74
N VAL A 46 -0.37 -19.41 -1.44
CA VAL A 46 -0.83 -18.98 -0.11
C VAL A 46 -2.08 -19.76 0.31
N GLU A 47 -3.08 -19.87 -0.57
CA GLU A 47 -4.31 -20.61 -0.28
C GLU A 47 -4.00 -22.09 0.01
N ALA A 48 -3.20 -22.74 -0.81
CA ALA A 48 -2.84 -24.16 -0.64
C ALA A 48 -2.12 -24.38 0.69
N ALA A 49 -1.18 -23.52 1.06
CA ALA A 49 -0.44 -23.61 2.32
C ALA A 49 -1.33 -23.39 3.56
N LEU A 50 -2.28 -22.43 3.49
CA LEU A 50 -3.22 -22.17 4.58
C LEU A 50 -4.29 -23.27 4.71
N ARG A 51 -4.80 -23.82 3.61
CA ARG A 51 -5.75 -24.96 3.65
C ARG A 51 -5.13 -26.24 4.23
N ALA A 52 -3.81 -26.37 4.20
CA ALA A 52 -3.10 -27.45 4.87
C ALA A 52 -3.08 -27.30 6.41
N GLN A 53 -3.52 -26.15 6.96
CA GLN A 53 -3.59 -25.93 8.41
C GLN A 53 -5.00 -26.25 8.93
N PRO A 54 -5.19 -27.37 9.68
CA PRO A 54 -6.53 -27.86 10.05
C PRO A 54 -7.27 -26.97 11.06
N HIS A 55 -6.60 -26.02 11.70
CA HIS A 55 -7.16 -25.08 12.67
C HIS A 55 -7.66 -23.78 12.03
N LEU A 56 -7.52 -23.63 10.70
CA LEU A 56 -7.93 -22.44 9.99
C LEU A 56 -9.13 -22.71 9.07
N SER A 57 -10.07 -21.77 9.05
CA SER A 57 -11.12 -21.67 8.05
C SER A 57 -10.63 -20.76 6.93
N VAL A 58 -10.55 -21.23 5.67
CA VAL A 58 -9.94 -20.50 4.55
C VAL A 58 -10.98 -20.17 3.50
N HIS A 59 -11.07 -18.89 3.14
CA HIS A 59 -11.94 -18.33 2.11
C HIS A 59 -11.11 -17.68 0.99
N ARG A 60 -11.60 -17.76 -0.24
CA ARG A 60 -10.99 -17.12 -1.42
C ARG A 60 -12.01 -16.22 -2.11
N ASP A 61 -11.62 -15.00 -2.47
CA ASP A 61 -12.39 -14.08 -3.33
C ASP A 61 -11.43 -13.45 -4.35
N GLY A 62 -11.48 -13.89 -5.60
CA GLY A 62 -10.48 -13.54 -6.60
C GLY A 62 -9.09 -14.03 -6.19
N ASP A 63 -8.12 -13.12 -6.13
CA ASP A 63 -6.77 -13.42 -5.64
C ASP A 63 -6.54 -13.00 -4.17
N THR A 64 -7.61 -12.62 -3.46
CA THR A 64 -7.59 -12.41 -2.01
C THR A 64 -7.89 -13.70 -1.26
N VAL A 65 -7.07 -14.03 -0.27
CA VAL A 65 -7.22 -15.18 0.63
C VAL A 65 -7.42 -14.70 2.05
N VAL A 66 -8.47 -15.19 2.72
CA VAL A 66 -8.75 -14.89 4.12
C VAL A 66 -8.74 -16.20 4.91
N ALA A 67 -7.90 -16.29 5.94
CA ALA A 67 -7.83 -17.43 6.84
C ALA A 67 -8.15 -17.00 8.27
N ARG A 68 -8.98 -17.78 8.99
CA ARG A 68 -9.49 -17.40 10.31
C ARG A 68 -9.37 -18.55 11.30
N THR A 69 -9.03 -18.20 12.56
CA THR A 69 -9.25 -19.09 13.68
C THR A 69 -10.71 -18.98 14.16
N GLU A 70 -11.24 -20.04 14.76
CA GLU A 70 -12.60 -20.10 15.30
C GLU A 70 -12.59 -20.86 16.63
N LEU A 71 -11.95 -20.25 17.65
CA LEU A 71 -11.71 -20.82 18.97
C LEU A 71 -12.75 -20.36 20.00
N GLY A 72 -13.62 -19.41 19.63
CA GLY A 72 -14.63 -18.82 20.54
C GLY A 72 -14.02 -17.82 21.51
N ARG A 73 -12.98 -17.08 21.11
CA ARG A 73 -12.41 -15.99 21.91
C ARG A 73 -13.26 -14.73 21.78
N ASP A 74 -13.26 -13.90 22.83
CA ASP A 74 -14.06 -12.67 22.90
C ASP A 74 -13.53 -11.56 21.99
N GLU A 75 -12.21 -11.51 21.74
CA GLU A 75 -11.54 -10.51 20.92
C GLU A 75 -11.02 -11.12 19.61
N ARG A 76 -11.19 -10.39 18.51
CA ARG A 76 -10.65 -10.77 17.20
C ARG A 76 -9.75 -9.67 16.65
N VAL A 77 -8.61 -10.06 16.13
CA VAL A 77 -7.67 -9.16 15.46
C VAL A 77 -7.40 -9.61 14.03
N ILE A 78 -7.12 -8.64 13.16
CA ILE A 78 -6.72 -8.88 11.77
C ILE A 78 -5.23 -8.65 11.64
N LEU A 79 -4.54 -9.55 10.95
CA LEU A 79 -3.24 -9.29 10.33
C LEU A 79 -3.47 -9.24 8.81
N ALA A 80 -3.07 -8.16 8.15
CA ALA A 80 -3.32 -7.96 6.74
C ALA A 80 -2.05 -7.60 5.97
N GLY A 81 -1.94 -8.07 4.72
CA GLY A 81 -0.84 -7.76 3.83
C GLY A 81 -1.20 -8.05 2.38
N HIS A 82 -0.68 -7.22 1.46
CA HIS A 82 -0.93 -7.41 0.04
C HIS A 82 0.08 -8.38 -0.60
N LEU A 83 -0.37 -9.01 -1.68
CA LEU A 83 0.38 -10.03 -2.42
C LEU A 83 1.04 -9.46 -3.68
N ASP A 84 0.48 -8.37 -4.22
CA ASP A 84 1.00 -7.73 -5.41
C ASP A 84 2.24 -6.88 -5.14
N THR A 85 2.91 -6.51 -6.20
CA THR A 85 4.05 -5.60 -6.19
C THR A 85 3.96 -4.65 -7.38
N VAL A 86 4.64 -3.51 -7.27
CA VAL A 86 4.90 -2.66 -8.44
C VAL A 86 5.74 -3.40 -9.50
N PRO A 87 5.80 -2.90 -10.75
CA PRO A 87 6.60 -3.50 -11.81
C PRO A 87 8.07 -3.72 -11.42
N LEU A 88 8.67 -4.75 -12.03
CA LEU A 88 10.10 -5.03 -11.86
C LEU A 88 10.95 -3.87 -12.42
N PRO A 89 12.14 -3.60 -11.83
CA PRO A 89 13.03 -2.57 -12.31
C PRO A 89 13.54 -2.89 -13.72
N THR A 90 13.70 -1.85 -14.53
CA THR A 90 14.24 -1.97 -15.89
C THR A 90 15.74 -1.64 -15.97
N VAL A 91 16.34 -1.24 -14.85
CA VAL A 91 17.76 -0.88 -14.77
C VAL A 91 18.60 -2.15 -14.73
N ALA A 92 19.60 -2.22 -15.62
CA ALA A 92 20.48 -3.39 -15.68
C ALA A 92 21.30 -3.54 -14.39
N GLY A 93 21.22 -4.72 -13.78
CA GLY A 93 21.92 -5.05 -12.55
C GLY A 93 21.20 -4.66 -11.26
N ALA A 94 19.99 -4.11 -11.35
CA ALA A 94 19.10 -3.90 -10.22
C ALA A 94 18.86 -5.21 -9.45
N LEU A 95 18.86 -5.15 -8.12
CA LEU A 95 18.68 -6.30 -7.26
C LEU A 95 17.23 -6.44 -6.74
N GLY A 96 16.45 -5.37 -6.79
CA GLY A 96 15.01 -5.37 -6.46
C GLY A 96 14.17 -6.07 -7.55
N THR A 97 14.54 -7.26 -7.95
CA THR A 97 13.96 -8.04 -9.04
C THR A 97 13.57 -9.46 -8.58
N VAL A 98 13.21 -10.34 -9.51
CA VAL A 98 12.92 -11.77 -9.29
C VAL A 98 13.91 -12.59 -10.15
N PRO A 99 14.50 -13.67 -9.63
CA PRO A 99 14.39 -14.20 -8.26
C PRO A 99 15.13 -13.36 -7.22
N SER A 100 14.83 -13.61 -5.95
CA SER A 100 15.50 -12.99 -4.80
C SER A 100 17.00 -13.28 -4.77
N VAL A 101 17.79 -12.36 -4.20
CA VAL A 101 19.23 -12.52 -4.03
C VAL A 101 19.60 -12.31 -2.57
N ARG A 102 20.18 -13.33 -1.94
CA ARG A 102 20.72 -13.19 -0.59
C ARG A 102 22.14 -12.64 -0.63
N ARG A 103 22.40 -11.67 0.24
CA ARG A 103 23.74 -11.09 0.45
C ARG A 103 24.00 -10.92 1.94
N ARG A 104 25.22 -10.48 2.25
CA ARG A 104 25.62 -10.05 3.57
C ARG A 104 26.14 -8.62 3.49
N GLU A 105 25.56 -7.75 4.33
CA GLU A 105 25.97 -6.36 4.47
C GLU A 105 26.48 -6.11 5.89
N GLY A 106 27.78 -5.91 5.99
CA GLY A 106 28.44 -5.87 7.31
C GLY A 106 28.30 -7.21 8.03
N ASP A 107 27.63 -7.21 9.16
CA ASP A 107 27.33 -8.39 9.98
C ASP A 107 25.88 -8.91 9.85
N ARG A 108 25.06 -8.29 8.96
CA ARG A 108 23.65 -8.62 8.75
C ARG A 108 23.43 -9.36 7.44
N ASP A 109 22.59 -10.38 7.46
CA ASP A 109 22.06 -11.04 6.26
C ASP A 109 20.90 -10.24 5.69
N VAL A 110 20.84 -10.13 4.35
CA VAL A 110 19.90 -9.30 3.63
C VAL A 110 19.35 -10.05 2.42
N ILE A 111 18.06 -9.86 2.16
CA ILE A 111 17.33 -10.39 1.00
C ILE A 111 16.98 -9.22 0.08
N TYR A 112 17.54 -9.23 -1.12
CA TYR A 112 17.16 -8.34 -2.22
C TYR A 112 16.09 -8.99 -3.07
N GLY A 113 15.13 -8.20 -3.54
CA GLY A 113 14.07 -8.65 -4.44
C GLY A 113 12.85 -7.75 -4.40
N ARG A 114 12.09 -7.72 -5.48
CA ARG A 114 10.85 -6.95 -5.56
C ARG A 114 9.83 -7.48 -4.57
N GLY A 115 9.28 -6.59 -3.74
CA GLY A 115 8.33 -6.93 -2.69
C GLY A 115 8.96 -7.44 -1.38
N THR A 116 10.29 -7.49 -1.26
CA THR A 116 10.94 -7.92 0.00
C THR A 116 10.55 -7.03 1.16
N THR A 117 10.49 -5.73 0.93
CA THR A 117 10.08 -4.70 1.88
C THR A 117 8.60 -4.41 1.79
N ASP A 118 8.06 -4.29 0.57
CA ASP A 118 6.69 -3.92 0.28
C ASP A 118 5.96 -5.02 -0.54
N MET A 119 5.18 -5.99 0.13
CA MET A 119 5.34 -6.23 1.57
C MET A 119 5.43 -7.74 1.88
N LYS A 120 6.12 -8.53 1.00
CA LYS A 120 6.24 -10.01 1.16
C LYS A 120 6.98 -10.41 2.44
N GLY A 121 7.85 -9.52 3.00
CA GLY A 121 8.41 -9.72 4.33
C GLY A 121 7.34 -9.76 5.43
N GLY A 122 6.36 -8.87 5.37
CA GLY A 122 5.18 -8.87 6.23
C GLY A 122 4.28 -10.09 6.00
N VAL A 123 4.03 -10.44 4.73
CA VAL A 123 3.26 -11.62 4.33
C VAL A 123 3.88 -12.91 4.87
N ALA A 124 5.22 -13.04 4.80
CA ALA A 124 5.92 -14.19 5.36
C ALA A 124 5.72 -14.32 6.87
N VAL A 125 5.79 -13.19 7.59
CA VAL A 125 5.50 -13.16 9.05
C VAL A 125 4.07 -13.65 9.32
N GLN A 126 3.08 -13.18 8.58
CA GLN A 126 1.67 -13.62 8.73
C GLN A 126 1.53 -15.12 8.51
N LEU A 127 2.13 -15.66 7.45
CA LEU A 127 2.02 -17.09 7.09
C LEU A 127 2.67 -18.00 8.15
N VAL A 128 3.83 -17.60 8.67
CA VAL A 128 4.49 -18.36 9.76
C VAL A 128 3.64 -18.31 11.03
N LEU A 129 3.08 -17.15 11.38
CA LEU A 129 2.16 -17.02 12.53
C LEU A 129 0.91 -17.87 12.35
N ALA A 130 0.33 -17.89 11.15
CA ALA A 130 -0.84 -18.69 10.82
C ALA A 130 -0.61 -20.20 11.03
N GLN A 131 0.58 -20.69 10.78
CA GLN A 131 0.96 -22.09 11.04
C GLN A 131 1.27 -22.36 12.52
N GLN A 132 1.95 -21.41 13.20
CA GLN A 132 2.44 -21.61 14.57
C GLN A 132 1.36 -21.43 15.63
N LEU A 133 0.47 -20.41 15.45
CA LEU A 133 -0.52 -20.02 16.46
C LEU A 133 -1.80 -20.84 16.32
N ARG A 134 -1.79 -22.02 16.92
CA ARG A 134 -2.97 -22.93 16.91
C ARG A 134 -4.01 -22.55 17.96
N GLU A 135 -3.59 -22.00 19.07
CA GLU A 135 -4.43 -21.58 20.19
C GLU A 135 -4.03 -20.18 20.69
N PRO A 136 -4.10 -19.14 19.82
CA PRO A 136 -3.81 -17.76 20.23
C PRO A 136 -4.74 -17.27 21.32
N THR A 137 -4.33 -16.25 22.06
CA THR A 137 -5.13 -15.65 23.16
C THR A 137 -6.36 -14.91 22.66
N ARG A 138 -6.40 -14.54 21.37
CA ARG A 138 -7.55 -13.93 20.67
C ARG A 138 -7.78 -14.62 19.34
N GLU A 139 -8.96 -14.43 18.75
CA GLU A 139 -9.20 -14.86 17.38
C GLU A 139 -8.31 -14.07 16.41
N VAL A 140 -7.74 -14.75 15.41
CA VAL A 140 -6.92 -14.11 14.39
C VAL A 140 -7.54 -14.34 13.01
N THR A 141 -7.67 -13.25 12.26
CA THR A 141 -7.98 -13.26 10.84
C THR A 141 -6.74 -12.83 10.06
N TYR A 142 -6.24 -13.69 9.20
CA TYR A 142 -5.13 -13.41 8.28
C TYR A 142 -5.70 -13.05 6.93
N VAL A 143 -5.36 -11.87 6.41
CA VAL A 143 -5.86 -11.35 5.12
C VAL A 143 -4.67 -11.15 4.19
N PHE A 144 -4.70 -11.82 3.04
CA PHE A 144 -3.72 -11.71 1.98
C PHE A 144 -4.45 -11.23 0.73
N TYR A 145 -4.23 -9.99 0.32
CA TYR A 145 -5.06 -9.37 -0.71
C TYR A 145 -4.27 -8.89 -1.91
N ASP A 146 -4.95 -8.80 -3.03
CA ASP A 146 -4.44 -8.38 -4.34
C ASP A 146 -4.72 -6.92 -4.60
N HIS A 147 -3.98 -6.32 -5.56
CA HIS A 147 -4.23 -4.99 -6.14
C HIS A 147 -4.17 -3.84 -5.11
N GLU A 148 -3.18 -3.83 -4.22
CA GLU A 148 -2.90 -2.65 -3.38
C GLU A 148 -2.21 -1.55 -4.18
N GLU A 149 -1.23 -1.92 -4.99
CA GLU A 149 -0.27 -1.05 -5.70
C GLU A 149 -0.84 -0.36 -6.94
N VAL A 150 -2.14 -0.47 -7.16
CA VAL A 150 -2.83 0.08 -8.32
C VAL A 150 -4.04 0.93 -7.90
N SER A 151 -4.98 1.15 -8.82
CA SER A 151 -6.18 1.94 -8.52
C SER A 151 -7.00 1.36 -7.38
N SER A 152 -7.43 2.21 -6.45
CA SER A 152 -8.27 1.87 -5.29
C SER A 152 -9.51 1.04 -5.63
N ASP A 153 -10.08 1.21 -6.82
CA ASP A 153 -11.27 0.46 -7.27
C ASP A 153 -10.97 -1.02 -7.54
N ALA A 154 -9.71 -1.36 -7.87
CA ALA A 154 -9.27 -2.72 -8.13
C ALA A 154 -8.99 -3.51 -6.84
N SER A 155 -8.79 -2.84 -5.70
CA SER A 155 -8.35 -3.44 -4.43
C SER A 155 -9.14 -4.70 -4.05
N GLY A 156 -8.40 -5.80 -3.84
CA GLY A 156 -8.93 -7.06 -3.33
C GLY A 156 -9.51 -6.94 -1.93
N LEU A 157 -8.86 -6.18 -1.05
CA LEU A 157 -9.39 -5.89 0.29
C LEU A 157 -10.74 -5.16 0.19
N GLY A 158 -10.83 -4.12 -0.66
CA GLY A 158 -12.07 -3.40 -0.91
C GLY A 158 -13.16 -4.32 -1.49
N ARG A 159 -12.80 -5.30 -2.31
CA ARG A 159 -13.71 -6.31 -2.86
C ARG A 159 -14.29 -7.22 -1.74
N VAL A 160 -13.44 -7.72 -0.86
CA VAL A 160 -13.89 -8.55 0.29
C VAL A 160 -14.77 -7.75 1.24
N MET A 161 -14.44 -6.47 1.51
CA MET A 161 -15.28 -5.58 2.34
C MET A 161 -16.70 -5.42 1.77
N ARG A 162 -16.84 -5.40 0.44
CA ARG A 162 -18.17 -5.31 -0.21
C ARG A 162 -18.90 -6.65 -0.26
N ASN A 163 -18.19 -7.74 -0.60
CA ASN A 163 -18.79 -9.05 -0.85
C ASN A 163 -19.03 -9.87 0.40
N SER A 164 -18.13 -9.75 1.39
CA SER A 164 -18.09 -10.62 2.57
C SER A 164 -17.59 -9.86 3.80
N PRO A 165 -18.23 -8.72 4.18
CA PRO A 165 -17.75 -7.86 5.27
C PRO A 165 -17.61 -8.60 6.61
N GLN A 166 -18.42 -9.64 6.85
CA GLN A 166 -18.37 -10.46 8.07
C GLN A 166 -17.03 -11.20 8.24
N LEU A 167 -16.25 -11.38 7.19
CA LEU A 167 -14.90 -11.96 7.29
C LEU A 167 -13.89 -11.00 7.92
N LEU A 168 -14.18 -9.70 7.86
CA LEU A 168 -13.29 -8.63 8.29
C LEU A 168 -13.81 -7.90 9.55
N GLU A 169 -14.84 -8.43 10.21
CA GLU A 169 -15.27 -7.96 11.53
C GLU A 169 -14.20 -8.29 12.57
N ALA A 170 -13.67 -7.26 13.24
CA ALA A 170 -12.62 -7.39 14.25
C ALA A 170 -12.58 -6.17 15.18
N ASP A 171 -11.89 -6.31 16.31
CA ASP A 171 -11.67 -5.24 17.28
C ASP A 171 -10.47 -4.37 16.93
N PHE A 172 -9.53 -4.91 16.13
CA PHE A 172 -8.29 -4.23 15.75
C PHE A 172 -7.65 -4.89 14.52
N ALA A 173 -6.93 -4.11 13.73
CA ALA A 173 -6.17 -4.60 12.59
C ALA A 173 -4.70 -4.10 12.60
N VAL A 174 -3.79 -4.96 12.18
CA VAL A 174 -2.39 -4.64 11.93
C VAL A 174 -2.08 -4.95 10.47
N LEU A 175 -1.71 -3.93 9.70
CA LEU A 175 -1.20 -4.10 8.36
C LEU A 175 0.33 -4.22 8.43
N LEU A 176 0.88 -5.26 7.81
CA LEU A 176 2.30 -5.56 7.93
C LEU A 176 3.16 -4.81 6.90
N GLU A 177 2.76 -3.56 6.62
CA GLU A 177 3.49 -2.59 5.83
C GLU A 177 4.88 -2.28 6.40
N PRO A 178 5.85 -1.89 5.57
CA PRO A 178 7.20 -1.59 6.06
C PRO A 178 7.20 -0.35 6.98
N THR A 179 7.64 -0.56 8.23
CA THR A 179 7.70 0.49 9.27
C THR A 179 8.99 0.42 10.10
N ASN A 180 9.98 -0.37 9.70
CA ASN A 180 11.15 -0.68 10.53
C ASN A 180 10.80 -1.25 11.92
N GLY A 181 9.65 -1.95 12.04
CA GLY A 181 9.15 -2.49 13.30
C GLY A 181 8.65 -1.44 14.30
N THR A 182 8.35 -0.23 13.84
CA THR A 182 7.68 0.82 14.63
C THR A 182 6.18 0.81 14.35
N VAL A 183 5.36 1.06 15.36
CA VAL A 183 3.91 1.23 15.16
C VAL A 183 3.65 2.58 14.48
N GLU A 184 3.08 2.57 13.28
CA GLU A 184 2.62 3.78 12.61
C GLU A 184 1.10 3.86 12.67
N GLY A 185 0.58 4.88 13.38
CA GLY A 185 -0.85 5.10 13.57
C GLY A 185 -1.46 5.93 12.45
N GLY A 186 -2.68 5.55 12.03
CA GLY A 186 -3.41 6.24 10.98
C GLY A 186 -2.67 6.35 9.66
N CYS A 187 -3.11 7.23 8.79
CA CYS A 187 -2.37 7.64 7.59
C CYS A 187 -2.89 8.95 7.01
N ASN A 188 -2.06 9.66 6.26
CA ASN A 188 -2.55 10.76 5.43
C ASN A 188 -3.53 10.24 4.37
N GLY A 189 -4.56 11.05 4.11
CA GLY A 189 -5.37 10.88 2.91
C GLY A 189 -4.61 11.32 1.67
N THR A 190 -5.04 10.84 0.53
CA THR A 190 -4.49 11.26 -0.76
C THR A 190 -5.60 11.57 -1.75
N MET A 191 -5.40 12.61 -2.53
CA MET A 191 -6.22 12.88 -3.69
C MET A 191 -5.37 13.34 -4.87
N ARG A 192 -5.77 12.91 -6.06
CA ARG A 192 -5.17 13.33 -7.31
C ARG A 192 -6.25 13.97 -8.17
N PHE A 193 -5.90 15.10 -8.75
CA PHE A 193 -6.82 15.85 -9.60
C PHE A 193 -6.06 16.57 -10.70
N ARG A 194 -6.79 16.95 -11.75
CA ARG A 194 -6.26 17.71 -12.88
C ARG A 194 -6.95 19.05 -12.99
N ILE A 195 -6.17 20.08 -13.31
CA ILE A 195 -6.66 21.39 -13.70
C ILE A 195 -6.21 21.66 -15.13
N THR A 196 -7.16 21.94 -16.01
CA THR A 196 -6.92 22.27 -17.42
C THR A 196 -7.12 23.76 -17.66
N THR A 197 -6.17 24.38 -18.36
CA THR A 197 -6.29 25.77 -18.83
C THR A 197 -6.55 25.79 -20.31
N HIS A 198 -7.41 26.71 -20.74
CA HIS A 198 -7.82 26.87 -22.13
C HIS A 198 -7.35 28.20 -22.69
N GLY A 199 -6.98 28.19 -23.94
CA GLY A 199 -6.54 29.32 -24.72
C GLY A 199 -7.16 29.35 -26.10
N LYS A 200 -6.41 29.87 -27.07
CA LYS A 200 -6.82 29.94 -28.47
C LYS A 200 -5.61 29.61 -29.35
N ALA A 201 -5.74 28.57 -30.16
CA ALA A 201 -4.69 28.16 -31.11
C ALA A 201 -4.43 29.24 -32.16
N SER A 202 -3.16 29.41 -32.49
CA SER A 202 -2.72 30.28 -33.61
C SER A 202 -1.32 29.87 -34.09
N HIS A 203 -0.93 30.34 -35.25
CA HIS A 203 0.45 30.18 -35.70
C HIS A 203 1.41 30.96 -34.80
N SER A 204 2.49 30.34 -34.32
CA SER A 204 3.43 30.97 -33.39
C SER A 204 4.07 32.28 -33.93
N GLY A 205 4.27 32.39 -35.23
CA GLY A 205 4.69 33.61 -35.91
C GLY A 205 3.61 34.74 -35.96
N ARG A 206 2.41 34.48 -35.47
CA ARG A 206 1.30 35.43 -35.34
C ARG A 206 0.62 35.29 -33.97
N SER A 207 1.43 35.18 -32.93
CA SER A 207 0.98 34.89 -31.54
C SER A 207 -0.06 35.86 -30.99
N TRP A 208 -0.11 37.11 -31.52
CA TRP A 208 -1.04 38.15 -31.08
C TRP A 208 -2.53 37.87 -31.44
N ILE A 209 -2.84 36.86 -32.24
CA ILE A 209 -4.23 36.44 -32.54
C ILE A 209 -4.65 35.21 -31.73
N GLY A 210 -3.73 34.61 -30.95
CA GLY A 210 -3.95 33.45 -30.09
C GLY A 210 -3.89 33.79 -28.62
N GLU A 211 -4.21 32.79 -27.80
CA GLU A 211 -4.02 32.83 -26.33
C GLU A 211 -3.30 31.56 -25.91
N ASN A 212 -2.15 31.70 -25.26
CA ASN A 212 -1.33 30.54 -24.91
C ASN A 212 -1.84 29.90 -23.58
N ALA A 213 -2.39 28.68 -23.67
CA ALA A 213 -2.87 27.93 -22.53
C ALA A 213 -1.74 27.56 -21.55
N ILE A 214 -0.52 27.27 -22.04
CA ILE A 214 0.64 27.00 -21.18
C ILE A 214 1.00 28.22 -20.34
N HIS A 215 0.95 29.44 -20.92
CA HIS A 215 1.22 30.65 -20.14
C HIS A 215 0.19 30.88 -19.03
N LYS A 216 -1.07 30.43 -19.22
CA LYS A 216 -2.11 30.50 -18.18
C LYS A 216 -1.83 29.56 -16.99
N GLN A 217 -0.97 28.54 -17.15
CA GLN A 217 -0.53 27.68 -16.03
C GLN A 217 0.36 28.46 -15.04
N ALA A 218 0.95 29.58 -15.41
CA ALA A 218 1.86 30.32 -14.55
C ALA A 218 1.22 30.74 -13.22
N GLU A 219 -0.07 31.14 -13.22
CA GLU A 219 -0.79 31.50 -11.99
C GLU A 219 -1.05 30.26 -11.13
N LEU A 220 -1.52 29.16 -11.74
CA LEU A 220 -1.75 27.86 -11.09
C LEU A 220 -0.47 27.35 -10.40
N LEU A 221 0.64 27.28 -11.16
CA LEU A 221 1.94 26.86 -10.63
C LEU A 221 2.48 27.84 -9.59
N GLY A 222 2.16 29.13 -9.75
CA GLY A 222 2.49 30.15 -8.76
C GLY A 222 1.75 29.97 -7.43
N ARG A 223 0.48 29.51 -7.44
CA ARG A 223 -0.25 29.14 -6.21
C ARG A 223 0.42 27.96 -5.52
N LEU A 224 0.75 26.89 -6.28
CA LEU A 224 1.47 25.73 -5.74
C LEU A 224 2.83 26.10 -5.16
N ALA A 225 3.61 26.91 -5.87
CA ALA A 225 4.94 27.32 -5.42
C ALA A 225 4.93 28.18 -4.13
N ARG A 226 3.80 28.81 -3.82
CA ARG A 226 3.61 29.61 -2.59
C ARG A 226 2.80 28.87 -1.52
N TYR A 227 2.30 27.68 -1.82
CA TYR A 227 1.57 26.88 -0.84
C TYR A 227 2.50 26.43 0.28
N GLU A 228 2.12 26.70 1.51
CA GLU A 228 2.84 26.29 2.70
C GLU A 228 2.11 25.09 3.35
N PRO A 229 2.63 23.85 3.17
CA PRO A 229 2.02 22.68 3.78
C PRO A 229 2.02 22.78 5.29
N GLN A 230 0.92 22.37 5.92
CA GLN A 230 0.77 22.37 7.36
C GLN A 230 1.27 21.07 7.98
N THR A 231 1.63 21.15 9.26
CA THR A 231 1.80 19.98 10.12
C THR A 231 0.68 20.02 11.15
N ILE A 232 -0.14 18.97 11.18
CA ILE A 232 -1.34 18.89 12.01
C ILE A 232 -1.16 17.78 13.03
N THR A 233 -1.32 18.11 14.32
CA THR A 233 -1.30 17.12 15.39
C THR A 233 -2.67 16.48 15.53
N VAL A 234 -2.76 15.16 15.36
CA VAL A 234 -3.98 14.37 15.56
C VAL A 234 -3.68 13.26 16.55
N GLU A 235 -4.38 13.22 17.67
CA GLU A 235 -4.22 12.22 18.73
C GLU A 235 -2.75 12.03 19.19
N GLY A 236 -1.99 13.13 19.22
CA GLY A 236 -0.58 13.15 19.65
C GLY A 236 0.44 12.85 18.57
N LEU A 237 0.04 12.56 17.33
CA LEU A 237 0.92 12.33 16.18
C LEU A 237 0.89 13.52 15.21
N ASP A 238 2.06 13.89 14.68
CA ASP A 238 2.24 15.06 13.80
C ASP A 238 2.23 14.64 12.33
N TYR A 239 1.13 14.91 11.63
CA TYR A 239 0.95 14.62 10.21
C TYR A 239 1.35 15.82 9.36
N ARG A 240 2.27 15.61 8.43
CA ARG A 240 2.70 16.64 7.47
C ARG A 240 1.88 16.51 6.19
N GLU A 241 1.28 17.62 5.77
CA GLU A 241 0.55 17.69 4.51
C GLU A 241 1.49 18.00 3.32
N GLY A 242 0.98 17.87 2.10
CA GLY A 242 1.71 18.22 0.90
C GLY A 242 0.79 18.43 -0.29
N LEU A 243 0.96 19.52 -1.03
CA LEU A 243 0.21 19.84 -2.23
C LEU A 243 1.20 20.13 -3.36
N ASN A 244 1.29 19.22 -4.35
CA ASN A 244 2.35 19.27 -5.36
C ASN A 244 1.82 18.97 -6.76
N ALA A 245 2.33 19.73 -7.76
CA ALA A 245 2.21 19.31 -9.16
C ALA A 245 3.09 18.08 -9.39
N ILE A 246 2.49 17.01 -9.93
CA ILE A 246 3.18 15.74 -10.20
C ILE A 246 3.40 15.51 -11.69
N ARG A 247 2.59 16.12 -12.54
CA ARG A 247 2.70 16.07 -14.00
C ARG A 247 2.15 17.35 -14.61
N THR A 248 2.67 17.76 -15.76
CA THR A 248 2.12 18.86 -16.55
C THR A 248 2.36 18.60 -18.03
N GLY A 249 1.49 19.13 -18.88
CA GLY A 249 1.59 18.98 -20.33
C GLY A 249 0.77 20.01 -21.10
N GLY A 250 1.05 20.09 -22.42
CA GLY A 250 0.35 20.98 -23.34
C GLY A 250 1.09 21.16 -24.66
N GLY A 251 0.35 21.63 -25.66
CA GLY A 251 0.86 21.86 -27.02
C GLY A 251 0.82 20.62 -27.92
N VAL A 252 0.68 20.86 -29.23
CA VAL A 252 0.54 19.82 -30.25
C VAL A 252 1.64 19.88 -31.33
N ALA A 253 2.22 21.06 -31.58
CA ALA A 253 3.26 21.26 -32.58
C ALA A 253 4.12 22.49 -32.26
N GLY A 254 5.39 22.50 -32.68
CA GLY A 254 6.35 23.56 -32.35
C GLY A 254 6.07 24.94 -32.96
N ASN A 255 5.14 25.04 -33.92
CA ASN A 255 4.72 26.28 -34.57
C ASN A 255 3.27 26.69 -34.28
N VAL A 256 2.64 26.06 -33.28
CA VAL A 256 1.26 26.35 -32.84
C VAL A 256 1.27 26.89 -31.41
N ILE A 257 0.58 28.02 -31.16
CA ILE A 257 0.28 28.49 -29.82
C ILE A 257 -0.74 27.52 -29.21
N PRO A 258 -0.43 26.87 -28.05
CA PRO A 258 -1.31 25.88 -27.45
C PRO A 258 -2.65 26.50 -27.00
N ASP A 259 -3.75 25.85 -27.32
CA ASP A 259 -5.09 26.18 -26.84
C ASP A 259 -5.51 25.37 -25.60
N THR A 260 -4.73 24.37 -25.24
CA THR A 260 -4.98 23.53 -24.08
C THR A 260 -3.65 23.17 -23.39
N ALA A 261 -3.65 23.29 -22.06
CA ALA A 261 -2.58 22.79 -21.19
C ALA A 261 -3.19 22.29 -19.87
N TRP A 262 -2.50 21.36 -19.19
CA TRP A 262 -3.01 20.76 -17.97
C TRP A 262 -1.89 20.54 -16.95
N THR A 263 -2.28 20.48 -15.67
CA THR A 263 -1.41 20.07 -14.57
C THR A 263 -2.16 19.06 -13.70
N GLU A 264 -1.53 17.94 -13.41
CA GLU A 264 -1.97 16.98 -12.40
C GLU A 264 -1.32 17.32 -11.06
N ILE A 265 -2.13 17.31 -10.03
CA ILE A 265 -1.75 17.73 -8.68
C ILE A 265 -2.12 16.61 -7.72
N ASN A 266 -1.21 16.31 -6.78
CA ASN A 266 -1.46 15.43 -5.65
C ASN A 266 -1.53 16.26 -4.37
N TYR A 267 -2.58 16.03 -3.58
CA TYR A 267 -2.72 16.53 -2.22
C TYR A 267 -2.65 15.39 -1.22
N ARG A 268 -1.75 15.49 -0.25
CA ARG A 268 -1.66 14.65 0.93
C ARG A 268 -2.16 15.45 2.10
N PHE A 269 -3.23 15.00 2.75
CA PHE A 269 -3.90 15.73 3.83
C PHE A 269 -3.94 14.93 5.12
N ALA A 270 -3.88 15.64 6.24
CA ALA A 270 -3.88 15.05 7.57
C ALA A 270 -5.26 14.45 7.95
N PRO A 271 -5.30 13.48 8.89
CA PRO A 271 -6.53 12.80 9.28
C PRO A 271 -7.44 13.62 10.23
N ASP A 272 -7.27 14.93 10.29
CA ASP A 272 -8.19 15.88 10.92
C ASP A 272 -9.37 16.25 10.01
N LYS A 273 -9.28 15.96 8.70
CA LYS A 273 -10.24 16.30 7.66
C LYS A 273 -10.94 15.07 7.11
N THR A 274 -12.23 15.22 6.81
CA THR A 274 -12.91 14.26 5.92
C THR A 274 -12.48 14.50 4.47
N LEU A 275 -12.83 13.57 3.59
CA LEU A 275 -12.55 13.68 2.17
C LEU A 275 -13.19 14.95 1.57
N GLU A 276 -14.44 15.24 1.95
CA GLU A 276 -15.19 16.43 1.51
C GLU A 276 -14.52 17.72 1.99
N GLN A 277 -14.05 17.75 3.24
CA GLN A 277 -13.32 18.92 3.77
C GLN A 277 -11.99 19.14 3.06
N ALA A 278 -11.28 18.05 2.73
CA ALA A 278 -10.05 18.14 1.95
C ALA A 278 -10.32 18.60 0.51
N GLN A 279 -11.41 18.15 -0.13
CA GLN A 279 -11.84 18.65 -1.44
C GLN A 279 -12.20 20.14 -1.38
N GLN A 280 -12.91 20.58 -0.35
CA GLN A 280 -13.24 21.98 -0.15
C GLN A 280 -11.97 22.83 -0.01
N HIS A 281 -10.98 22.39 0.76
CA HIS A 281 -9.69 23.07 0.89
C HIS A 281 -9.01 23.24 -0.48
N VAL A 282 -8.97 22.18 -1.30
CA VAL A 282 -8.43 22.24 -2.66
C VAL A 282 -9.21 23.24 -3.53
N GLN A 283 -10.54 23.26 -3.44
CA GLN A 283 -11.38 24.22 -4.19
C GLN A 283 -11.08 25.67 -3.78
N GLU A 284 -10.84 25.94 -2.51
CA GLU A 284 -10.45 27.27 -2.00
C GLU A 284 -9.06 27.67 -2.51
N VAL A 285 -8.07 26.76 -2.47
CA VAL A 285 -6.71 27.03 -3.00
C VAL A 285 -6.74 27.35 -4.50
N PHE A 286 -7.59 26.65 -5.25
CA PHE A 286 -7.69 26.78 -6.70
C PHE A 286 -8.99 27.48 -7.14
N GLU A 287 -9.48 28.42 -6.32
CA GLU A 287 -10.66 29.21 -6.67
C GLU A 287 -10.53 29.79 -8.08
N GLY A 288 -11.57 29.64 -8.88
CA GLY A 288 -11.66 30.08 -10.29
C GLY A 288 -11.18 29.07 -11.31
N TYR A 289 -10.72 27.90 -10.89
CA TYR A 289 -10.40 26.78 -11.77
C TYR A 289 -11.44 25.65 -11.68
N GLU A 290 -11.69 24.97 -12.79
CA GLU A 290 -12.42 23.71 -12.80
C GLU A 290 -11.48 22.56 -12.42
N ILE A 291 -11.91 21.72 -11.49
CA ILE A 291 -11.13 20.61 -10.94
C ILE A 291 -11.71 19.29 -11.42
N GLU A 292 -10.91 18.52 -12.15
CA GLU A 292 -11.21 17.14 -12.55
C GLU A 292 -10.60 16.17 -11.53
N TRP A 293 -11.43 15.61 -10.65
CA TRP A 293 -11.01 14.63 -9.66
C TRP A 293 -10.67 13.30 -10.32
N GLN A 294 -9.55 12.67 -9.96
CA GLN A 294 -9.07 11.43 -10.57
C GLN A 294 -8.97 10.27 -9.57
N ASP A 295 -8.49 10.56 -8.36
CA ASP A 295 -8.30 9.57 -7.31
C ASP A 295 -8.55 10.24 -5.96
N LEU A 296 -9.32 9.57 -5.10
CA LEU A 296 -9.78 10.12 -3.82
C LEU A 296 -9.74 9.02 -2.77
N SER A 297 -8.81 9.12 -1.84
CA SER A 297 -8.65 8.15 -0.76
C SER A 297 -8.63 8.87 0.59
N PRO A 298 -9.52 8.51 1.53
CA PRO A 298 -9.64 9.18 2.81
C PRO A 298 -8.41 8.98 3.68
N ALA A 299 -8.20 9.87 4.64
CA ALA A 299 -7.22 9.71 5.71
C ALA A 299 -7.77 8.78 6.80
N ALA A 300 -6.89 8.18 7.59
CA ALA A 300 -7.25 7.41 8.77
C ALA A 300 -6.73 8.07 10.05
N ARG A 301 -7.59 8.24 11.05
CA ARG A 301 -7.17 8.67 12.38
C ARG A 301 -6.33 7.58 13.06
N PRO A 302 -5.38 7.93 13.95
CA PRO A 302 -4.53 6.96 14.64
C PRO A 302 -5.31 5.87 15.42
N GLY A 303 -6.34 6.26 16.16
CA GLY A 303 -7.15 5.36 16.96
C GLY A 303 -6.37 4.60 18.05
N LEU A 304 -5.21 5.12 18.49
CA LEU A 304 -4.30 4.45 19.42
C LEU A 304 -4.84 4.43 20.88
N ASP A 305 -5.85 5.22 21.17
CA ASP A 305 -6.56 5.24 22.44
C ASP A 305 -7.58 4.09 22.59
N ARG A 306 -7.89 3.37 21.50
CA ARG A 306 -8.75 2.20 21.53
C ARG A 306 -8.08 1.07 22.30
N PRO A 307 -8.83 0.29 23.14
CA PRO A 307 -8.22 -0.69 24.04
C PRO A 307 -7.29 -1.70 23.36
N ALA A 308 -7.70 -2.27 22.24
CA ALA A 308 -6.88 -3.25 21.51
C ALA A 308 -5.63 -2.62 20.89
N ALA A 309 -5.73 -1.40 20.32
CA ALA A 309 -4.59 -0.66 19.79
C ALA A 309 -3.60 -0.28 20.90
N ALA A 310 -4.09 0.24 22.03
CA ALA A 310 -3.26 0.60 23.18
C ALA A 310 -2.51 -0.62 23.75
N GLN A 311 -3.14 -1.79 23.81
CA GLN A 311 -2.50 -3.04 24.22
C GLN A 311 -1.39 -3.44 23.24
N PHE A 312 -1.63 -3.32 21.95
CA PHE A 312 -0.62 -3.61 20.92
C PHE A 312 0.59 -2.67 21.02
N VAL A 313 0.36 -1.35 21.10
CA VAL A 313 1.42 -0.36 21.29
C VAL A 313 2.25 -0.66 22.54
N ALA A 314 1.61 -1.00 23.67
CA ALA A 314 2.28 -1.38 24.89
C ALA A 314 3.11 -2.67 24.72
N ALA A 315 2.61 -3.66 23.97
CA ALA A 315 3.32 -4.91 23.71
C ALA A 315 4.55 -4.72 22.81
N VAL A 316 4.49 -3.83 21.82
CA VAL A 316 5.64 -3.45 20.97
C VAL A 316 6.66 -2.64 21.77
N GLY A 317 6.20 -1.78 22.70
CA GLY A 317 7.04 -1.04 23.62
C GLY A 317 7.85 0.10 22.99
N GLN A 318 7.38 0.64 21.86
CA GLN A 318 7.99 1.78 21.17
C GLN A 318 6.98 2.93 21.06
N GLU A 319 7.50 4.18 20.94
CA GLU A 319 6.65 5.36 20.69
C GLU A 319 6.06 5.26 19.27
N PRO A 320 4.73 5.38 19.12
CA PRO A 320 4.10 5.37 17.82
C PRO A 320 4.50 6.58 16.96
N MET A 321 4.51 6.39 15.65
CA MET A 321 4.81 7.41 14.66
C MET A 321 3.60 7.64 13.73
N PRO A 322 3.49 8.81 13.06
CA PRO A 322 2.48 9.02 12.04
C PRO A 322 2.86 8.31 10.72
N LYS A 323 1.89 7.76 10.01
CA LYS A 323 2.07 7.30 8.62
C LYS A 323 1.82 8.45 7.64
N TYR A 324 2.84 8.83 6.87
CA TYR A 324 2.71 9.89 5.86
C TYR A 324 2.18 9.38 4.52
N GLY A 325 2.45 8.13 4.17
CA GLY A 325 1.85 7.46 3.02
C GLY A 325 0.41 7.06 3.31
N TRP A 326 -0.40 6.91 2.26
CA TRP A 326 -1.69 6.27 2.37
C TRP A 326 -1.49 4.76 2.43
N THR A 327 -2.28 4.06 3.22
CA THR A 327 -2.34 2.60 3.28
C THR A 327 -3.77 2.16 3.58
N ASP A 328 -4.04 0.88 3.44
CA ASP A 328 -5.36 0.29 3.67
C ASP A 328 -5.85 0.34 5.13
N VAL A 329 -5.07 0.88 6.08
CA VAL A 329 -5.59 1.25 7.41
C VAL A 329 -6.78 2.20 7.28
N ALA A 330 -6.85 3.00 6.21
CA ALA A 330 -7.97 3.88 5.92
C ALA A 330 -9.27 3.10 5.71
N ARG A 331 -9.23 1.99 4.96
CA ARG A 331 -10.40 1.13 4.72
C ARG A 331 -10.92 0.48 6.00
N PHE A 332 -10.02 -0.01 6.85
CA PHE A 332 -10.39 -0.55 8.15
C PHE A 332 -11.01 0.54 9.03
N SER A 333 -10.41 1.73 9.06
CA SER A 333 -10.95 2.88 9.81
C SER A 333 -12.35 3.27 9.33
N GLU A 334 -12.63 3.28 8.02
CA GLU A 334 -13.96 3.54 7.45
C GLU A 334 -14.98 2.47 7.87
N SER A 335 -14.57 1.22 8.01
CA SER A 335 -15.41 0.13 8.50
C SER A 335 -15.58 0.13 10.04
N GLY A 336 -14.93 1.06 10.74
CA GLY A 336 -15.01 1.18 12.21
C GLY A 336 -14.00 0.31 12.95
N VAL A 337 -13.11 -0.38 12.27
CA VAL A 337 -12.03 -1.19 12.86
C VAL A 337 -10.79 -0.32 13.01
N PRO A 338 -10.31 -0.04 14.23
CA PRO A 338 -9.05 0.69 14.43
C PRO A 338 -7.89 -0.12 13.84
N ALA A 339 -6.98 0.55 13.14
CA ALA A 339 -5.90 -0.11 12.42
C ALA A 339 -4.59 0.67 12.49
N VAL A 340 -3.49 -0.07 12.51
CA VAL A 340 -2.12 0.48 12.47
C VAL A 340 -1.27 -0.24 11.43
N ASN A 341 -0.17 0.39 11.01
CA ASN A 341 0.87 -0.29 10.25
C ASN A 341 1.98 -0.74 11.20
N PHE A 342 2.43 -1.98 11.04
CA PHE A 342 3.57 -2.53 11.78
C PHE A 342 4.16 -3.71 11.04
N GLY A 343 5.32 -3.54 10.43
CA GLY A 343 5.97 -4.60 9.67
C GLY A 343 7.47 -4.40 9.51
N PRO A 344 8.15 -5.40 8.93
CA PRO A 344 9.59 -5.37 8.73
C PRO A 344 9.99 -4.49 7.54
N GLY A 345 11.23 -4.03 7.53
CA GLY A 345 11.81 -3.31 6.41
C GLY A 345 11.62 -1.79 6.49
N ASP A 346 12.45 -1.10 5.76
CA ASP A 346 12.46 0.37 5.65
C ASP A 346 11.57 0.83 4.49
N ALA A 347 10.51 1.55 4.79
CA ALA A 347 9.59 2.10 3.79
C ALA A 347 10.28 2.96 2.70
N LEU A 348 11.47 3.50 2.97
CA LEU A 348 12.23 4.26 1.98
C LEU A 348 12.85 3.38 0.89
N LEU A 349 12.90 2.06 1.10
CA LEU A 349 13.39 1.08 0.12
C LEU A 349 12.29 0.53 -0.76
N ALA A 350 11.03 0.72 -0.41
CA ALA A 350 9.89 0.34 -1.23
C ALA A 350 10.00 0.95 -2.65
N HIS A 351 9.68 0.16 -3.66
CA HIS A 351 9.67 0.56 -5.08
C HIS A 351 11.05 0.95 -5.67
N THR A 352 12.14 0.82 -4.91
CA THR A 352 13.49 1.14 -5.42
C THR A 352 14.04 0.01 -6.29
N ASP A 353 15.08 0.33 -7.10
CA ASP A 353 15.76 -0.65 -7.94
C ASP A 353 16.52 -1.72 -7.15
N ASP A 354 16.92 -1.40 -5.91
CA ASP A 354 17.64 -2.29 -5.01
C ASP A 354 16.83 -2.56 -3.72
N GLU A 355 15.54 -2.74 -3.87
CA GLU A 355 14.64 -3.09 -2.77
C GLU A 355 15.13 -4.32 -2.02
N HIS A 356 15.18 -4.22 -0.69
CA HIS A 356 15.67 -5.29 0.16
C HIS A 356 15.15 -5.20 1.60
N VAL A 357 15.20 -6.32 2.31
CA VAL A 357 14.90 -6.41 3.75
C VAL A 357 15.99 -7.20 4.47
N PHE A 358 16.31 -6.81 5.69
CA PHE A 358 17.22 -7.55 6.55
C PHE A 358 16.50 -8.72 7.25
N ASP A 359 17.14 -9.88 7.28
CA ASP A 359 16.61 -11.09 7.93
C ASP A 359 16.22 -10.85 9.39
N ASP A 360 17.03 -10.12 10.14
CA ASP A 360 16.81 -9.82 11.55
C ASP A 360 15.58 -8.92 11.76
N ALA A 361 15.25 -8.02 10.82
CA ALA A 361 14.05 -7.19 10.87
C ALA A 361 12.79 -8.05 10.70
N VAL A 362 12.78 -8.98 9.75
CA VAL A 362 11.66 -9.92 9.54
C VAL A 362 11.45 -10.79 10.79
N ARG A 363 12.54 -11.36 11.34
CA ARG A 363 12.49 -12.16 12.58
C ARG A 363 12.05 -11.34 13.80
N ALA A 364 12.44 -10.06 13.89
CA ALA A 364 12.03 -9.19 15.00
C ALA A 364 10.52 -8.89 14.94
N CYS A 365 9.99 -8.58 13.77
CA CYS A 365 8.55 -8.38 13.55
C CYS A 365 7.77 -9.64 13.94
N HIS A 366 8.19 -10.82 13.45
CA HIS A 366 7.58 -12.10 13.82
C HIS A 366 7.54 -12.31 15.34
N ARG A 367 8.68 -12.11 16.05
CA ARG A 367 8.72 -12.28 17.52
C ARG A 367 7.77 -11.33 18.26
N ALA A 368 7.68 -10.07 17.81
CA ALA A 368 6.81 -9.09 18.44
C ALA A 368 5.33 -9.50 18.33
N LEU A 369 4.89 -9.87 17.13
CA LEU A 369 3.51 -10.32 16.89
C LEU A 369 3.21 -11.66 17.54
N ALA A 370 4.12 -12.63 17.51
CA ALA A 370 3.97 -13.91 18.20
C ALA A 370 3.80 -13.69 19.71
N SER A 371 4.61 -12.83 20.33
CA SER A 371 4.51 -12.51 21.76
C SER A 371 3.20 -11.81 22.12
N TRP A 372 2.66 -10.98 21.24
CA TRP A 372 1.39 -10.28 21.47
C TRP A 372 0.18 -11.21 21.36
N LEU A 373 0.24 -12.22 20.50
CA LEU A 373 -0.87 -13.12 20.19
C LEU A 373 -0.87 -14.43 21.04
N SER A 374 0.21 -14.70 21.78
CA SER A 374 0.37 -15.94 22.57
C SER A 374 -0.21 -15.90 23.97
#